data_ee5e9bb47db31a701e0bf375fef3cc63
#
_entry.id   ee5e9bb47db31a701e0bf375fef3cc63
#
_cell.length_a   1.000
_cell.length_b   1.000
_cell.length_c   1.000
_cell.angle_alpha   90.00
_cell.angle_beta   90.00
_cell.angle_gamma   90.00
#
_symmetry.space_group_name_H-M   'P 1'
#
loop_
_entity.id
_entity.type
_entity.pdbx_description
1 polymer ?
#
loop_
_entity_poly.entity_id
_entity_poly.type
_entity_poly.pdbx_seq_one_letter_code
_entity_poly.pdbx_strand_id
1 'polypeptide(L)'
;MQLSFLIAKALLEGDFASYFASVPSAADDPEPIVVREGGFEREARMEDEERGTVTVAVLVVREVEAQAESDAQACERWIRAYGWEPVAENGSWRICGLDTTAPAFKERDGSGRFVYEFDVRLTVVRSL
;
A
#
# COMPACT_ATOMS: atom_id res chain seq x y z
N MET A 1 -9.90 9.97 3.15
CA MET A 1 -8.42 10.04 3.33
C MET A 1 -7.80 9.15 2.27
N GLN A 2 -6.93 9.71 1.44
CA GLN A 2 -6.42 8.97 0.27
C GLN A 2 -4.92 8.69 0.43
N LEU A 3 -4.59 7.90 1.43
CA LEU A 3 -3.20 7.53 1.72
C LEU A 3 -2.61 6.56 0.70
N SER A 4 -3.46 5.85 -0.06
CA SER A 4 -3.01 5.02 -1.17
C SER A 4 -2.24 5.81 -2.23
N PHE A 5 -2.58 7.11 -2.44
CA PHE A 5 -1.81 7.97 -3.34
C PHE A 5 -0.37 8.16 -2.89
N LEU A 6 -0.14 8.27 -1.58
CA LEU A 6 1.21 8.41 -1.04
C LEU A 6 2.02 7.15 -1.28
N ILE A 7 1.41 6.00 -1.06
CA ILE A 7 2.06 4.71 -1.30
C ILE A 7 2.37 4.53 -2.78
N ALA A 8 1.41 4.81 -3.66
CA ALA A 8 1.60 4.72 -5.12
C ALA A 8 2.68 5.67 -5.61
N LYS A 9 2.72 6.90 -5.10
CA LYS A 9 3.75 7.89 -5.43
C LYS A 9 5.13 7.41 -5.01
N ALA A 10 5.26 6.88 -3.79
CA ALA A 10 6.51 6.35 -3.29
C ALA A 10 7.00 5.16 -4.14
N LEU A 11 6.09 4.26 -4.51
CA LEU A 11 6.41 3.13 -5.38
C LEU A 11 6.90 3.61 -6.75
N LEU A 12 6.25 4.61 -7.33
CA LEU A 12 6.63 5.15 -8.63
C LEU A 12 8.05 5.75 -8.61
N GLU A 13 8.45 6.38 -7.53
CA GLU A 13 9.81 6.90 -7.35
C GLU A 13 10.86 5.77 -7.32
N GLY A 14 10.45 4.56 -6.97
CA GLY A 14 11.28 3.35 -7.05
C GLY A 14 11.09 2.55 -8.34
N ASP A 15 10.50 3.14 -9.36
CA ASP A 15 10.18 2.51 -10.65
C ASP A 15 9.13 1.39 -10.56
N PHE A 16 8.26 1.45 -9.55
CA PHE A 16 7.14 0.53 -9.38
C PHE A 16 5.82 1.24 -9.70
N ALA A 17 5.43 1.29 -10.97
CA ALA A 17 4.13 1.83 -11.36
C ALA A 17 2.99 0.95 -10.85
N SER A 18 1.92 1.55 -10.38
CA SER A 18 0.81 0.83 -9.75
C SER A 18 -0.56 1.32 -10.21
N TYR A 19 -1.56 0.48 -9.97
CA TYR A 19 -2.98 0.76 -10.20
C TYR A 19 -3.70 0.87 -8.86
N PHE A 20 -4.87 1.48 -8.85
CA PHE A 20 -5.70 1.59 -7.65
C PHE A 20 -6.86 0.61 -7.68
N ALA A 21 -7.12 -0.01 -6.53
CA ALA A 21 -8.28 -0.84 -6.21
C ALA A 21 -8.40 -2.15 -6.98
N SER A 22 -8.49 -2.12 -8.30
CA SER A 22 -8.77 -3.30 -9.11
C SER A 22 -7.53 -3.82 -9.83
N VAL A 23 -7.38 -5.13 -9.84
CA VAL A 23 -6.33 -5.79 -10.63
C VAL A 23 -6.74 -5.75 -12.11
N PRO A 24 -5.93 -5.13 -13.00
CA PRO A 24 -6.24 -5.16 -14.43
C PRO A 24 -6.16 -6.58 -14.99
N SER A 25 -6.87 -6.82 -16.09
CA SER A 25 -6.83 -8.10 -16.77
C SER A 25 -5.42 -8.39 -17.30
N ALA A 26 -5.12 -9.67 -17.52
CA ALA A 26 -3.83 -10.05 -18.09
C ALA A 26 -3.59 -9.47 -19.50
N ALA A 27 -4.68 -9.17 -20.24
CA ALA A 27 -4.59 -8.54 -21.55
C ALA A 27 -4.18 -7.06 -21.45
N ASP A 28 -4.65 -6.35 -20.40
CA ASP A 28 -4.35 -4.94 -20.20
C ASP A 28 -2.96 -4.74 -19.58
N ASP A 29 -2.64 -5.53 -18.56
CA ASP A 29 -1.33 -5.54 -17.93
C ASP A 29 -1.09 -6.94 -17.32
N PRO A 30 -0.13 -7.73 -17.85
CA PRO A 30 0.09 -9.08 -17.36
C PRO A 30 0.76 -9.13 -15.97
N GLU A 31 1.44 -8.07 -15.58
CA GLU A 31 2.22 -8.06 -14.33
C GLU A 31 2.04 -6.75 -13.54
N PRO A 32 0.80 -6.44 -13.10
CA PRO A 32 0.53 -5.18 -12.39
C PRO A 32 0.95 -5.22 -10.93
N ILE A 33 1.15 -4.02 -10.37
CA ILE A 33 1.16 -3.77 -8.93
C ILE A 33 -0.12 -2.99 -8.63
N VAL A 34 -0.82 -3.36 -7.56
CA VAL A 34 -2.10 -2.77 -7.20
C VAL A 34 -2.05 -2.28 -5.76
N VAL A 35 -2.54 -1.08 -5.53
CA VAL A 35 -2.61 -0.47 -4.21
C VAL A 35 -4.08 -0.31 -3.82
N ARG A 36 -4.46 -0.84 -2.66
CA ARG A 36 -5.84 -0.78 -2.14
C ARG A 36 -5.86 -0.14 -0.77
N GLU A 37 -6.61 0.93 -0.62
CA GLU A 37 -6.78 1.56 0.68
C GLU A 37 -7.93 0.92 1.44
N GLY A 38 -7.67 0.54 2.70
CA GLY A 38 -8.69 0.13 3.65
C GLY A 38 -9.30 1.33 4.36
N GLY A 39 -10.27 1.07 5.23
CA GLY A 39 -10.90 2.10 6.03
C GLY A 39 -10.01 2.60 7.16
N PHE A 40 -10.40 3.72 7.74
CA PHE A 40 -9.79 4.25 8.94
C PHE A 40 -10.40 3.58 10.16
N GLU A 41 -9.57 2.87 10.94
CA GLU A 41 -9.97 2.26 12.19
C GLU A 41 -9.59 3.19 13.35
N ARG A 42 -10.59 3.84 13.93
CA ARG A 42 -10.38 4.75 15.04
C ARG A 42 -9.95 4.00 16.30
N GLU A 43 -8.83 4.42 16.89
CA GLU A 43 -8.33 3.88 18.15
C GLU A 43 -8.61 4.78 19.32
N ALA A 44 -8.54 6.11 19.11
CA ALA A 44 -8.77 7.11 20.14
C ALA A 44 -9.34 8.38 19.53
N ARG A 45 -10.14 9.08 20.31
CA ARG A 45 -10.69 10.38 19.93
C ARG A 45 -10.39 11.40 21.02
N MET A 46 -9.86 12.53 20.61
CA MET A 46 -9.69 13.72 21.43
C MET A 46 -10.66 14.80 20.94
N GLU A 47 -10.72 15.92 21.62
CA GLU A 47 -11.70 16.98 21.31
C GLU A 47 -11.66 17.43 19.85
N ASP A 48 -10.46 17.69 19.32
CA ASP A 48 -10.26 18.23 17.97
C ASP A 48 -9.65 17.25 16.98
N GLU A 49 -9.28 16.08 17.46
CA GLU A 49 -8.52 15.10 16.67
C GLU A 49 -8.99 13.69 16.94
N GLU A 50 -8.74 12.81 15.99
CA GLU A 50 -8.86 11.38 16.25
C GLU A 50 -7.63 10.65 15.67
N ARG A 51 -7.25 9.59 16.38
CA ARG A 51 -6.13 8.74 16.01
C ARG A 51 -6.64 7.36 15.61
N GLY A 52 -6.04 6.81 14.59
CA GLY A 52 -6.35 5.47 14.15
C GLY A 52 -5.37 4.93 13.15
N THR A 53 -5.72 3.78 12.58
CA THR A 53 -4.88 3.08 11.62
C THR A 53 -5.58 2.97 10.28
N VAL A 54 -4.85 3.28 9.22
CA VAL A 54 -5.26 2.99 7.84
C VAL A 54 -4.34 1.91 7.30
N THR A 55 -4.93 0.84 6.78
CA THR A 55 -4.17 -0.24 6.14
C THR A 55 -4.28 -0.09 4.64
N VAL A 56 -3.13 -0.03 3.98
CA VAL A 56 -3.03 0.00 2.51
C VAL A 56 -2.41 -1.32 2.07
N ALA A 57 -3.17 -2.12 1.33
CA ALA A 57 -2.68 -3.38 0.79
C ALA A 57 -1.96 -3.13 -0.54
N VAL A 58 -0.81 -3.77 -0.71
CA VAL A 58 -0.04 -3.76 -1.95
C VAL A 58 0.00 -5.17 -2.51
N LEU A 59 -0.53 -5.35 -3.72
CA LEU A 59 -0.56 -6.62 -4.42
C LEU A 59 0.44 -6.56 -5.58
N VAL A 60 1.30 -7.57 -5.64
CA VAL A 60 2.27 -7.72 -6.73
C VAL A 60 1.90 -8.96 -7.51
N VAL A 61 1.54 -8.77 -8.79
CA VAL A 61 1.05 -9.82 -9.68
C VAL A 61 2.11 -10.11 -10.74
N ARG A 62 2.54 -11.34 -10.84
CA ARG A 62 3.56 -11.77 -11.80
C ARG A 62 3.19 -13.12 -12.39
N GLU A 63 3.69 -13.39 -13.59
CA GLU A 63 3.48 -14.67 -14.27
C GLU A 63 4.34 -15.80 -13.69
N VAL A 64 5.44 -15.45 -13.03
CA VAL A 64 6.38 -16.38 -12.39
C VAL A 64 6.39 -16.13 -10.88
N GLU A 65 6.18 -17.18 -10.09
CA GLU A 65 6.07 -17.09 -8.63
C GLU A 65 7.33 -16.49 -7.97
N ALA A 66 8.50 -16.95 -8.36
CA ALA A 66 9.76 -16.45 -7.80
C ALA A 66 9.91 -14.93 -8.05
N GLN A 67 9.45 -14.44 -9.19
CA GLN A 67 9.48 -13.01 -9.52
C GLN A 67 8.47 -12.24 -8.69
N ALA A 68 7.28 -12.81 -8.46
CA ALA A 68 6.25 -12.20 -7.60
C ALA A 68 6.77 -12.01 -6.18
N GLU A 69 7.36 -13.04 -5.60
CA GLU A 69 7.94 -12.99 -4.26
C GLU A 69 9.07 -11.97 -4.18
N SER A 70 10.01 -12.01 -5.12
CA SER A 70 11.16 -11.11 -5.16
C SER A 70 10.74 -9.65 -5.31
N ASP A 71 9.81 -9.36 -6.22
CA ASP A 71 9.33 -8.00 -6.45
C ASP A 71 8.49 -7.48 -5.28
N ALA A 72 7.70 -8.35 -4.65
CA ALA A 72 6.93 -7.96 -3.46
C ALA A 72 7.88 -7.60 -2.30
N GLN A 73 8.95 -8.36 -2.10
CA GLN A 73 9.97 -8.05 -1.11
C GLN A 73 10.69 -6.72 -1.43
N ALA A 74 10.99 -6.48 -2.70
CA ALA A 74 11.62 -5.24 -3.13
C ALA A 74 10.71 -4.03 -2.89
N CYS A 75 9.43 -4.13 -3.21
CA CYS A 75 8.44 -3.08 -2.95
C CYS A 75 8.31 -2.79 -1.46
N GLU A 76 8.22 -3.83 -0.63
CA GLU A 76 8.10 -3.69 0.82
C GLU A 76 9.32 -2.99 1.42
N ARG A 77 10.53 -3.40 1.03
CA ARG A 77 11.77 -2.76 1.49
C ARG A 77 11.85 -1.30 1.07
N TRP A 78 11.45 -1.01 -0.17
CA TRP A 78 11.44 0.37 -0.68
C TRP A 78 10.50 1.26 0.14
N ILE A 79 9.28 0.80 0.40
CA ILE A 79 8.29 1.54 1.20
C ILE A 79 8.80 1.74 2.61
N ARG A 80 9.35 0.72 3.24
CA ARG A 80 9.86 0.79 4.62
C ARG A 80 11.02 1.76 4.76
N ALA A 81 11.88 1.87 3.75
CA ALA A 81 13.05 2.75 3.74
C ALA A 81 12.76 4.16 3.20
N TYR A 82 11.58 4.38 2.65
CA TYR A 82 11.21 5.66 2.03
C TYR A 82 11.11 6.77 3.07
N GLY A 83 11.56 7.97 2.71
CA GLY A 83 11.47 9.15 3.59
C GLY A 83 10.08 9.76 3.55
N TRP A 84 9.20 9.32 4.43
CA TRP A 84 7.80 9.75 4.46
C TRP A 84 7.63 11.16 4.97
N GLU A 85 6.79 11.94 4.29
CA GLU A 85 6.34 13.22 4.81
C GLU A 85 5.24 12.98 5.86
N PRO A 86 5.39 13.53 7.09
CA PRO A 86 4.48 13.19 8.16
C PRO A 86 3.13 13.91 8.11
N VAL A 87 2.98 14.96 7.32
CA VAL A 87 1.80 15.84 7.38
C VAL A 87 1.24 16.10 5.99
N ALA A 88 -0.10 16.11 5.86
CA ALA A 88 -0.77 16.54 4.63
C ALA A 88 -0.48 18.02 4.34
N GLU A 89 -0.48 18.42 3.07
CA GLU A 89 -0.25 19.82 2.67
C GLU A 89 -1.19 20.80 3.37
N ASN A 90 -2.45 20.40 3.55
CA ASN A 90 -3.46 21.22 4.24
C ASN A 90 -3.49 21.04 5.76
N GLY A 91 -2.60 20.23 6.32
CA GLY A 91 -2.55 19.96 7.75
C GLY A 91 -3.70 19.12 8.30
N SER A 92 -4.54 18.53 7.46
CA SER A 92 -5.72 17.78 7.91
C SER A 92 -5.40 16.45 8.56
N TRP A 93 -4.22 15.90 8.32
CA TRP A 93 -3.77 14.67 8.96
C TRP A 93 -2.24 14.65 9.08
N ARG A 94 -1.74 13.81 9.96
CA ARG A 94 -0.31 13.51 10.04
C ARG A 94 -0.08 12.02 10.30
N ILE A 95 1.01 11.51 9.74
CA ILE A 95 1.45 10.13 9.94
C ILE A 95 2.31 10.11 11.22
N CYS A 96 1.91 9.31 12.19
CA CYS A 96 2.63 9.12 13.46
C CYS A 96 3.47 7.84 13.46
N GLY A 97 3.18 6.93 12.56
CA GLY A 97 3.90 5.67 12.44
C GLY A 97 3.57 4.96 11.15
N LEU A 98 4.50 4.15 10.69
CA LEU A 98 4.34 3.30 9.53
C LEU A 98 4.95 1.94 9.86
N ASP A 99 4.20 0.89 9.57
CA ASP A 99 4.63 -0.49 9.72
C ASP A 99 4.24 -1.28 8.49
N THR A 100 4.98 -2.33 8.18
CA THR A 100 4.69 -3.19 7.05
C THR A 100 4.64 -4.64 7.50
N THR A 101 3.83 -5.44 6.80
CA THR A 101 3.84 -6.89 6.99
C THR A 101 4.80 -7.53 5.99
N ALA A 102 5.29 -8.72 6.31
CA ALA A 102 6.08 -9.49 5.38
C ALA A 102 5.23 -9.91 4.18
N PRO A 103 5.74 -9.78 2.94
CA PRO A 103 5.03 -10.25 1.76
C PRO A 103 4.72 -11.74 1.85
N ALA A 104 3.49 -12.11 1.49
CA ALA A 104 3.03 -13.49 1.52
C ALA A 104 2.24 -13.82 0.25
N PHE A 105 2.27 -15.08 -0.12
CA PHE A 105 1.46 -15.60 -1.21
C PHE A 105 -0.03 -15.45 -0.86
N LYS A 106 -0.78 -14.84 -1.75
CA LYS A 106 -2.22 -14.66 -1.58
C LYS A 106 -3.03 -15.67 -2.36
N GLU A 107 -2.79 -15.73 -3.66
CA GLU A 107 -3.54 -16.61 -4.56
C GLU A 107 -2.86 -16.75 -5.91
N ARG A 108 -3.30 -17.75 -6.66
CA ARG A 108 -3.06 -17.82 -8.10
C ARG A 108 -4.37 -17.43 -8.77
N ASP A 109 -4.35 -16.38 -9.61
CA ASP A 109 -5.59 -15.85 -10.17
C ASP A 109 -6.14 -16.69 -11.34
N GLY A 110 -7.31 -16.28 -11.87
CA GLY A 110 -7.96 -16.99 -12.97
C GLY A 110 -7.15 -17.04 -14.27
N SER A 111 -6.15 -16.16 -14.42
CA SER A 111 -5.23 -16.15 -15.57
C SER A 111 -3.93 -16.91 -15.30
N GLY A 112 -3.82 -17.57 -14.15
CA GLY A 112 -2.64 -18.32 -13.75
C GLY A 112 -1.50 -17.48 -13.20
N ARG A 113 -1.73 -16.20 -12.93
CA ARG A 113 -0.73 -15.31 -12.35
C ARG A 113 -0.62 -15.50 -10.84
N PHE A 114 0.57 -15.28 -10.31
CA PHE A 114 0.84 -15.38 -8.87
C PHE A 114 0.69 -14.01 -8.23
N VAL A 115 -0.12 -13.95 -7.17
CA VAL A 115 -0.39 -12.72 -6.42
C VAL A 115 0.25 -12.83 -5.05
N TYR A 116 1.18 -11.91 -4.75
CA TYR A 116 1.75 -11.70 -3.42
C TYR A 116 1.24 -10.40 -2.86
N GLU A 117 1.01 -10.37 -1.57
CA GLU A 117 0.45 -9.22 -0.88
C GLU A 117 1.24 -8.89 0.38
N PHE A 118 1.40 -7.60 0.64
CA PHE A 118 1.79 -7.11 1.95
C PHE A 118 0.96 -5.88 2.31
N ASP A 119 0.86 -5.60 3.60
CA ASP A 119 0.13 -4.45 4.10
C ASP A 119 1.08 -3.36 4.56
N VAL A 120 0.70 -2.12 4.29
CA VAL A 120 1.31 -0.92 4.89
C VAL A 120 0.30 -0.36 5.88
N ARG A 121 0.66 -0.36 7.15
CA ARG A 121 -0.18 0.14 8.24
C ARG A 121 0.30 1.51 8.66
N LEU A 122 -0.55 2.50 8.48
CA LEU A 122 -0.24 3.88 8.79
C LEU A 122 -1.03 4.28 10.04
N THR A 123 -0.30 4.66 11.09
CA THR A 123 -0.92 5.30 12.25
C THR A 123 -1.07 6.78 11.94
N VAL A 124 -2.30 7.26 11.96
CA VAL A 124 -2.65 8.58 11.48
C VAL A 124 -3.46 9.33 12.54
N VAL A 125 -3.14 10.59 12.72
CA VAL A 125 -3.96 11.54 13.48
C VAL A 125 -4.58 12.48 12.47
N ARG A 126 -5.89 12.64 12.52
CA ARG A 126 -6.61 13.57 11.64
C ARG A 126 -7.40 14.58 12.43
N SER A 127 -7.50 15.80 11.89
CA SER A 127 -8.32 16.87 12.46
C SER A 127 -9.79 16.60 12.22
N LEU A 128 -10.59 16.92 13.20
CA LEU A 128 -12.05 16.83 13.13
C LEU A 128 -12.66 18.12 12.65
#